data_fe178af5050e989ede47365a95571b6c
#
_entry.id   fe178af5050e989ede47365a95571b6c
#
_cell.length_a   1.000
_cell.length_b   1.000
_cell.length_c   1.000
_cell.angle_alpha   90.00
_cell.angle_beta   90.00
_cell.angle_gamma   90.00
#
_symmetry.space_group_name_H-M   'P 1'
#
loop_
_entity.id
_entity.type
_entity.pdbx_description
1 polymer ?
#
loop_
_entity_poly.entity_id
_entity_poly.type
_entity_poly.pdbx_seq_one_letter_code
_entity_poly.pdbx_strand_id
1 'polypeptide(L)'
;MSTPLRLRIDSDSATPPFEQVRTQIATAVAAGQLDAGTRLPTVRQLATDLGLAVNTVARAYRELEADALITTHGRRGTFVRSEVVDEGAVRSSVADSARALTAEYVYAVRRLGLSSHEAVRLVENAWKQG
;
A
#
# COMPACT_ATOMS: atom_id res chain seq x y z
N MET A 1 -4.94 -23.11 6.03
CA MET A 1 -5.76 -22.87 4.84
C MET A 1 -5.56 -21.45 4.35
N SER A 2 -5.10 -21.29 3.15
CA SER A 2 -5.02 -19.96 2.55
C SER A 2 -6.42 -19.55 2.13
N THR A 3 -6.90 -18.43 2.65
CA THR A 3 -8.14 -17.83 2.18
C THR A 3 -7.96 -17.46 0.71
N PRO A 4 -8.80 -17.93 -0.21
CA PRO A 4 -8.63 -17.53 -1.61
C PRO A 4 -8.78 -16.03 -1.74
N LEU A 5 -7.84 -15.43 -2.47
CA LEU A 5 -7.86 -14.00 -2.72
C LEU A 5 -8.97 -13.68 -3.71
N ARG A 6 -10.03 -13.05 -3.23
CA ARG A 6 -11.18 -12.68 -4.04
C ARG A 6 -11.10 -11.25 -4.47
N LEU A 7 -10.65 -11.04 -5.69
CA LEU A 7 -10.58 -9.72 -6.29
C LEU A 7 -11.60 -9.61 -7.42
N ARG A 8 -12.09 -8.40 -7.64
CA ARG A 8 -12.98 -8.11 -8.75
C ARG A 8 -12.44 -6.94 -9.54
N ILE A 9 -12.34 -7.13 -10.84
CA ILE A 9 -11.86 -6.08 -11.75
C ILE A 9 -13.06 -5.53 -12.51
N ASP A 10 -13.25 -4.22 -12.37
CA ASP A 10 -14.28 -3.49 -13.11
C ASP A 10 -13.65 -2.87 -14.35
N SER A 11 -13.94 -3.45 -15.51
CA SER A 11 -13.40 -2.99 -16.78
C SER A 11 -13.95 -1.63 -17.20
N ASP A 12 -15.09 -1.22 -16.64
CA ASP A 12 -15.72 0.06 -16.94
C ASP A 12 -15.24 1.20 -16.04
N SER A 13 -14.45 0.86 -15.00
CA SER A 13 -13.92 1.86 -14.09
C SER A 13 -12.84 2.71 -14.74
N ALA A 14 -12.78 3.99 -14.38
CA ALA A 14 -11.71 4.89 -14.77
C ALA A 14 -10.37 4.51 -14.13
N THR A 15 -10.40 3.73 -13.03
CA THR A 15 -9.19 3.25 -12.35
C THR A 15 -8.57 2.12 -13.17
N PRO A 16 -7.27 2.23 -13.51
CA PRO A 16 -6.60 1.17 -14.28
C PRO A 16 -6.63 -0.18 -13.56
N PRO A 17 -6.66 -1.30 -14.28
CA PRO A 17 -6.71 -2.64 -13.66
C PRO A 17 -5.60 -2.90 -12.63
N PHE A 18 -4.35 -2.48 -12.90
CA PHE A 18 -3.26 -2.71 -11.94
C PHE A 18 -3.52 -1.99 -10.60
N GLU A 19 -4.11 -0.80 -10.66
CA GLU A 19 -4.45 -0.01 -9.47
C GLU A 19 -5.59 -0.67 -8.70
N GLN A 20 -6.56 -1.26 -9.40
CA GLN A 20 -7.64 -2.00 -8.76
C GLN A 20 -7.09 -3.22 -8.00
N VAL A 21 -6.16 -3.96 -8.59
CA VAL A 21 -5.50 -5.09 -7.94
C VAL A 21 -4.74 -4.61 -6.71
N ARG A 22 -3.92 -3.59 -6.86
CA ARG A 22 -3.11 -3.05 -5.78
C ARG A 22 -3.97 -2.57 -4.61
N THR A 23 -4.99 -1.78 -4.90
CA THR A 23 -5.86 -1.20 -3.87
C THR A 23 -6.62 -2.28 -3.11
N GLN A 24 -7.14 -3.29 -3.80
CA GLN A 24 -7.90 -4.36 -3.16
C GLN A 24 -7.02 -5.21 -2.25
N ILE A 25 -5.80 -5.52 -2.66
CA ILE A 25 -4.85 -6.27 -1.82
C ILE A 25 -4.44 -5.41 -0.62
N ALA A 26 -4.10 -4.14 -0.83
CA ALA A 26 -3.72 -3.23 0.25
C ALA A 26 -4.84 -3.10 1.29
N THR A 27 -6.08 -2.97 0.83
CA THR A 27 -7.24 -2.87 1.71
C THR A 27 -7.45 -4.16 2.50
N ALA A 28 -7.30 -5.32 1.84
CA ALA A 28 -7.44 -6.62 2.51
C ALA A 28 -6.37 -6.82 3.59
N VAL A 29 -5.14 -6.39 3.33
CA VAL A 29 -4.06 -6.44 4.32
C VAL A 29 -4.36 -5.51 5.51
N ALA A 30 -4.75 -4.28 5.22
CA ALA A 30 -5.04 -3.28 6.26
C ALA A 30 -6.25 -3.67 7.11
N ALA A 31 -7.26 -4.32 6.52
CA ALA A 31 -8.46 -4.75 7.23
C ALA A 31 -8.27 -6.07 7.99
N GLY A 32 -7.09 -6.69 7.90
CA GLY A 32 -6.83 -7.96 8.55
C GLY A 32 -7.46 -9.17 7.86
N GLN A 33 -7.98 -9.01 6.65
CA GLN A 33 -8.53 -10.11 5.87
C GLN A 33 -7.46 -11.04 5.32
N LEU A 34 -6.26 -10.49 5.10
CA LEU A 34 -5.07 -11.24 4.73
C LEU A 34 -4.08 -11.12 5.90
N ASP A 35 -3.87 -12.23 6.58
CA ASP A 35 -2.96 -12.26 7.73
C ASP A 35 -1.50 -12.14 7.29
N ALA A 36 -0.67 -11.59 8.18
CA ALA A 36 0.78 -11.57 7.98
C ALA A 36 1.29 -12.98 7.73
N GLY A 37 2.16 -13.14 6.74
CA GLY A 37 2.71 -14.42 6.35
C GLY A 37 1.84 -15.23 5.40
N THR A 38 0.64 -14.75 5.05
CA THR A 38 -0.22 -15.42 4.08
C THR A 38 0.45 -15.44 2.71
N ARG A 39 0.46 -16.61 2.08
CA ARG A 39 0.98 -16.76 0.73
C ARG A 39 -0.03 -16.23 -0.28
N LEU A 40 0.43 -15.35 -1.15
CA LEU A 40 -0.38 -14.81 -2.24
C LEU A 40 -0.24 -15.70 -3.48
N PRO A 41 -1.24 -15.69 -4.39
CA PRO A 41 -1.08 -16.39 -5.65
C PRO A 41 0.08 -15.80 -6.45
N THR A 42 0.67 -16.60 -7.33
CA THR A 42 1.70 -16.10 -8.23
C THR A 42 1.10 -15.04 -9.16
N VAL A 43 1.95 -14.17 -9.69
CA VAL A 43 1.52 -13.16 -10.67
C VAL A 43 0.77 -13.83 -11.82
N ARG A 44 1.31 -14.92 -12.34
CA ARG A 44 0.72 -15.65 -13.47
C ARG A 44 -0.64 -16.24 -13.10
N GLN A 45 -0.74 -16.85 -11.92
CA GLN A 45 -2.00 -17.45 -11.44
C GLN A 45 -3.08 -16.38 -11.28
N LEU A 46 -2.74 -15.27 -10.63
CA LEU A 46 -3.71 -14.19 -10.41
C LEU A 46 -4.13 -13.54 -11.73
N ALA A 47 -3.20 -13.35 -12.66
CA ALA A 47 -3.50 -12.82 -13.98
C ALA A 47 -4.51 -13.73 -14.71
N THR A 48 -4.30 -15.03 -14.66
CA THR A 48 -5.23 -16.01 -15.24
C THR A 48 -6.60 -15.91 -14.59
N ASP A 49 -6.65 -15.89 -13.26
CA ASP A 49 -7.90 -15.86 -12.50
C ASP A 49 -8.73 -14.59 -12.77
N LEU A 50 -8.05 -13.47 -13.00
CA LEU A 50 -8.71 -12.18 -13.23
C LEU A 50 -8.88 -11.84 -14.71
N GLY A 51 -8.33 -12.65 -15.60
CA GLY A 51 -8.37 -12.36 -17.04
C GLY A 51 -7.55 -11.14 -17.42
N LEU A 52 -6.45 -10.89 -16.73
CA LEU A 52 -5.56 -9.76 -16.97
C LEU A 52 -4.24 -10.20 -17.56
N ALA A 53 -3.53 -9.25 -18.16
CA ALA A 53 -2.17 -9.50 -18.64
C ALA A 53 -1.24 -9.72 -17.43
N VAL A 54 -0.26 -10.60 -17.59
CA VAL A 54 0.75 -10.88 -16.56
C VAL A 54 1.44 -9.60 -16.09
N ASN A 55 1.80 -8.71 -17.03
CA ASN A 55 2.48 -7.46 -16.71
C ASN A 55 1.63 -6.52 -15.85
N THR A 56 0.32 -6.56 -16.00
CA THR A 56 -0.61 -5.75 -15.20
C THR A 56 -0.56 -6.18 -13.73
N VAL A 57 -0.63 -7.48 -13.47
CA VAL A 57 -0.56 -8.03 -12.11
C VAL A 57 0.86 -7.85 -11.55
N ALA A 58 1.88 -8.06 -12.37
CA ALA A 58 3.27 -7.86 -11.96
C ALA A 58 3.52 -6.42 -11.49
N ARG A 59 2.95 -5.44 -12.16
CA ARG A 59 3.05 -4.03 -11.77
C ARG A 59 2.41 -3.79 -10.40
N ALA A 60 1.21 -4.35 -10.20
CA ALA A 60 0.53 -4.23 -8.90
C ALA A 60 1.37 -4.82 -7.78
N TYR A 61 1.96 -6.00 -7.99
CA TYR A 61 2.80 -6.65 -6.99
C TYR A 61 4.07 -5.84 -6.71
N ARG A 62 4.70 -5.28 -7.73
CA ARG A 62 5.89 -4.43 -7.53
C ARG A 62 5.57 -3.21 -6.67
N GLU A 63 4.42 -2.58 -6.89
CA GLU A 63 4.02 -1.43 -6.09
C GLU A 63 3.69 -1.82 -4.64
N LEU A 64 3.03 -2.96 -4.44
CA LEU A 64 2.75 -3.48 -3.10
C LEU A 64 4.05 -3.83 -2.36
N GLU A 65 5.03 -4.37 -3.06
CA GLU A 65 6.34 -4.68 -2.48
C GLU A 65 7.09 -3.39 -2.13
N ALA A 66 7.02 -2.38 -2.99
CA ALA A 66 7.63 -1.07 -2.73
C ALA A 66 6.99 -0.40 -1.52
N ASP A 67 5.67 -0.60 -1.31
CA ASP A 67 4.95 -0.09 -0.14
C ASP A 67 5.14 -0.96 1.10
N ALA A 68 5.96 -2.00 1.01
CA ALA A 68 6.28 -2.90 2.11
C ALA A 68 5.08 -3.69 2.65
N LEU A 69 4.07 -3.92 1.81
CA LEU A 69 2.89 -4.72 2.18
C LEU A 69 3.08 -6.20 1.88
N ILE A 70 3.90 -6.54 0.90
CA ILE A 70 4.22 -7.91 0.52
C ILE A 70 5.72 -8.08 0.34
N THR A 71 6.18 -9.32 0.45
CA THR A 71 7.58 -9.68 0.19
C THR A 71 7.64 -10.88 -0.74
N THR A 72 8.60 -10.86 -1.67
CA THR A 72 8.85 -11.96 -2.59
C THR A 72 10.10 -12.70 -2.13
N HIS A 73 9.96 -14.01 -1.95
CA HIS A 73 11.04 -14.90 -1.51
C HIS A 73 11.46 -15.88 -2.62
N GLY A 74 11.66 -15.35 -3.82
CA GLY A 74 12.08 -16.14 -4.97
C GLY A 74 11.14 -17.30 -5.26
N ARG A 75 11.68 -18.52 -5.30
CA ARG A 75 10.89 -19.72 -5.62
C ARG A 75 9.87 -20.09 -4.55
N ARG A 76 10.01 -19.57 -3.34
CA ARG A 76 9.08 -19.84 -2.25
C ARG A 76 7.75 -19.13 -2.44
N GLY A 77 7.73 -18.05 -3.23
CA GLY A 77 6.52 -17.30 -3.53
C GLY A 77 6.50 -15.91 -2.92
N THR A 78 5.34 -15.29 -2.99
CA THR A 78 5.08 -13.95 -2.48
C THR A 78 4.15 -14.05 -1.28
N PHE A 79 4.46 -13.31 -0.22
CA PHE A 79 3.75 -13.39 1.05
C PHE A 79 3.37 -12.01 1.54
N VAL A 80 2.25 -11.94 2.27
CA VAL A 80 1.92 -10.74 3.03
C VAL A 80 3.02 -10.54 4.07
N ARG A 81 3.51 -9.32 4.18
CA ARG A 81 4.64 -9.02 5.05
C ARG A 81 4.32 -9.35 6.50
N SER A 82 5.25 -10.05 7.15
CA SER A 82 5.15 -10.39 8.55
C SER A 82 5.75 -9.29 9.42
N GLU A 83 5.10 -8.97 10.53
CA GLU A 83 5.58 -7.97 11.50
C GLU A 83 6.88 -8.36 12.19
N VAL A 84 7.31 -9.60 12.04
CA VAL A 84 8.58 -10.08 12.59
C VAL A 84 9.77 -9.53 11.80
N VAL A 85 9.51 -8.67 10.83
CA VAL A 85 10.54 -8.09 9.99
C VAL A 85 11.17 -6.90 10.70
N ASP A 86 12.47 -6.88 10.63
CA ASP A 86 13.42 -5.82 10.99
C ASP A 86 12.76 -4.50 11.43
N GLU A 87 12.80 -4.22 12.73
CA GLU A 87 12.28 -2.97 13.29
C GLU A 87 12.86 -1.73 12.60
N GLY A 88 14.09 -1.82 12.12
CA GLY A 88 14.72 -0.73 11.39
C GLY A 88 14.03 -0.43 10.07
N ALA A 89 13.63 -1.47 9.33
CA ALA A 89 12.91 -1.30 8.06
C ALA A 89 11.51 -0.69 8.29
N VAL A 90 10.82 -1.13 9.35
CA VAL A 90 9.52 -0.57 9.73
C VAL A 90 9.64 0.90 10.09
N ARG A 91 10.63 1.25 10.91
CA ARG A 91 10.87 2.65 11.31
C ARG A 91 11.22 3.53 10.12
N SER A 92 12.02 3.02 9.18
CA SER A 92 12.36 3.74 7.95
C SER A 92 11.12 3.99 7.11
N SER A 93 10.24 2.99 6.97
CA SER A 93 8.99 3.11 6.22
C SER A 93 8.05 4.14 6.86
N VAL A 94 7.94 4.15 8.20
CA VAL A 94 7.14 5.13 8.93
C VAL A 94 7.70 6.54 8.72
N ALA A 95 9.02 6.70 8.82
CA ALA A 95 9.68 8.00 8.62
C ALA A 95 9.46 8.51 7.19
N ASP A 96 9.56 7.63 6.19
CA ASP A 96 9.35 8.00 4.80
C ASP A 96 7.90 8.42 4.55
N SER A 97 6.94 7.69 5.12
CA SER A 97 5.52 8.03 5.02
C SER A 97 5.22 9.37 5.68
N ALA A 98 5.80 9.61 6.85
CA ALA A 98 5.63 10.88 7.57
C ALA A 98 6.19 12.05 6.77
N ARG A 99 7.36 11.87 6.13
CA ARG A 99 7.94 12.92 5.28
C ARG A 99 7.07 13.21 4.08
N ALA A 100 6.52 12.19 3.44
CA ALA A 100 5.63 12.36 2.28
C ALA A 100 4.37 13.13 2.66
N LEU A 101 3.73 12.79 3.78
CA LEU A 101 2.56 13.49 4.28
C LEU A 101 2.89 14.94 4.66
N THR A 102 4.06 15.16 5.25
CA THR A 102 4.53 16.48 5.61
C THR A 102 4.71 17.35 4.37
N ALA A 103 5.33 16.80 3.32
CA ALA A 103 5.54 17.52 2.07
C ALA A 103 4.20 17.92 1.42
N GLU A 104 3.21 17.03 1.44
CA GLU A 104 1.87 17.33 0.94
C GLU A 104 1.22 18.45 1.73
N TYR A 105 1.32 18.39 3.04
CA TYR A 105 0.77 19.41 3.92
C TYR A 105 1.42 20.79 3.67
N VAL A 106 2.74 20.83 3.62
CA VAL A 106 3.48 22.06 3.37
C VAL A 106 3.09 22.68 2.03
N TYR A 107 2.99 21.84 0.99
CA TYR A 107 2.58 22.30 -0.32
C TYR A 107 1.17 22.94 -0.28
N ALA A 108 0.24 22.25 0.38
CA ALA A 108 -1.16 22.72 0.46
C ALA A 108 -1.27 24.04 1.25
N VAL A 109 -0.63 24.13 2.41
CA VAL A 109 -0.73 25.35 3.25
C VAL A 109 -0.01 26.54 2.63
N ARG A 110 1.06 26.31 1.89
CA ARG A 110 1.73 27.38 1.12
C ARG A 110 0.79 27.98 0.07
N ARG A 111 0.02 27.13 -0.60
CA ARG A 111 -0.96 27.58 -1.59
C ARG A 111 -2.08 28.41 -0.96
N LEU A 112 -2.39 28.14 0.31
CA LEU A 112 -3.39 28.90 1.07
C LEU A 112 -2.82 30.21 1.64
N GLY A 113 -1.52 30.44 1.48
CA GLY A 113 -0.87 31.65 1.95
C GLY A 113 -0.47 31.65 3.42
N LEU A 114 -0.45 30.47 4.05
CA LEU A 114 -0.07 30.37 5.46
C LEU A 114 1.44 30.44 5.63
N SER A 115 1.88 31.07 6.73
CA SER A 115 3.28 31.06 7.13
C SER A 115 3.66 29.75 7.78
N SER A 116 4.95 29.47 7.90
CA SER A 116 5.44 28.27 8.58
C SER A 116 4.97 28.23 10.02
N HIS A 117 4.96 29.37 10.70
CA HIS A 117 4.49 29.47 12.09
C HIS A 117 3.01 29.07 12.22
N GLU A 118 2.18 29.59 11.34
CA GLU A 118 0.74 29.26 11.31
C GLU A 118 0.52 27.77 11.01
N ALA A 119 1.26 27.23 10.05
CA ALA A 119 1.14 25.82 9.66
C ALA A 119 1.51 24.89 10.81
N VAL A 120 2.59 25.20 11.53
CA VAL A 120 3.04 24.41 12.69
C VAL A 120 2.00 24.47 13.81
N ARG A 121 1.44 25.64 14.07
CA ARG A 121 0.41 25.80 15.11
C ARG A 121 -0.84 24.97 14.81
N LEU A 122 -1.24 24.89 13.56
CA LEU A 122 -2.39 24.06 13.17
C LEU A 122 -2.15 22.59 13.47
N VAL A 123 -0.94 22.12 13.18
CA VAL A 123 -0.55 20.73 13.49
C VAL A 123 -0.59 20.49 15.00
N GLU A 124 -0.02 21.37 15.78
CA GLU A 124 0.02 21.26 17.25
C GLU A 124 -1.40 21.21 17.82
N ASN A 125 -2.28 22.09 17.33
CA ASN A 125 -3.67 22.13 17.80
C ASN A 125 -4.43 20.86 17.45
N ALA A 126 -4.25 20.37 16.21
CA ALA A 126 -4.87 19.13 15.77
C ALA A 126 -4.41 17.93 16.60
N TRP A 127 -3.11 17.91 16.95
CA TRP A 127 -2.52 16.86 17.76
C TRP A 127 -3.19 16.77 19.15
N LYS A 128 -3.44 17.93 19.76
CA LYS A 128 -4.07 18.00 21.09
C LYS A 128 -5.53 17.55 21.08
N GLN A 129 -6.20 17.66 19.93
CA GLN A 129 -7.61 17.28 19.78
C GLN A 129 -7.81 15.82 19.40
N GLY A 130 -6.74 15.15 18.95
CA GLY A 130 -6.80 13.78 18.46
C GLY A 130 -6.75 12.69 19.51
#